data_8889f6fc0a5f93f79e0e2e20edc8eeef
#
_entry.id   8889f6fc0a5f93f79e0e2e20edc8eeef
#
_cell.length_a   1.000
_cell.length_b   1.000
_cell.length_c   1.000
_cell.angle_alpha   90.00
_cell.angle_beta   90.00
_cell.angle_gamma   90.00
#
_symmetry.space_group_name_H-M   'P 1'
#
loop_
_entity.id
_entity.type
_entity.pdbx_description
1 polymer ?
#
loop_
_entity_poly.entity_id
_entity_poly.type
_entity_poly.pdbx_seq_one_letter_code
_entity_poly.pdbx_strand_id
1 'polypeptide(L)'
;MNKKIILICTICCGLAISGCNKASKNDAKAEVANTPVVKRDTLVAAPTKNTPEQILAKPEVPILCYHRITEGHEGTYTVTPATFAAHMKILADSGYHSISPDQLYDYLVYNKNLPEKPFMITFDDSRVEHSEIAAPTMEKYGFRGVFFIMTITYNKKNYMTTDQIAQLAKNGHTVGMHSWDHTMVTKYKDSIDWQKEVVAPKAKLETIIGKPVEYWAYPNGVYNHEGAEELSKYFKISFILSSKRDSIQPLQTVHRIITTECSPEKLLKTMNQTFKMK
;
A
#
# COMPACT_ATOMS: atom_id res chain seq x y z
N MET A 1 -20.58 -20.29 -50.31
CA MET A 1 -20.95 -21.75 -50.11
C MET A 1 -20.96 -22.02 -48.61
N ASN A 2 -22.14 -21.93 -48.08
CA ASN A 2 -22.92 -22.85 -47.20
C ASN A 2 -22.07 -23.81 -46.32
N LYS A 3 -22.24 -23.84 -44.98
CA LYS A 3 -23.39 -24.42 -44.29
C LYS A 3 -23.49 -24.01 -42.85
N LYS A 4 -24.72 -23.61 -42.44
CA LYS A 4 -25.24 -23.57 -41.09
C LYS A 4 -25.45 -24.99 -40.57
N ILE A 5 -25.25 -25.25 -39.28
CA ILE A 5 -25.91 -26.35 -38.56
C ILE A 5 -26.46 -25.79 -37.27
N ILE A 6 -27.78 -25.85 -37.17
CA ILE A 6 -28.68 -25.65 -36.03
C ILE A 6 -29.03 -27.05 -35.49
N LEU A 7 -29.09 -27.23 -34.18
CA LEU A 7 -29.85 -28.31 -33.54
C LEU A 7 -30.17 -27.88 -32.10
N ILE A 8 -31.30 -27.48 -31.78
CA ILE A 8 -32.65 -27.82 -31.31
C ILE A 8 -32.71 -28.90 -30.22
N CYS A 9 -33.23 -28.41 -29.08
CA CYS A 9 -34.13 -28.95 -28.04
C CYS A 9 -34.08 -30.42 -27.64
N THR A 10 -34.14 -30.64 -26.32
CA THR A 10 -35.26 -31.46 -25.80
C THR A 10 -35.56 -31.13 -24.33
N ILE A 11 -36.82 -30.82 -24.08
CA ILE A 11 -37.54 -30.69 -22.81
C ILE A 11 -37.95 -32.08 -22.38
N CYS A 12 -37.82 -32.43 -21.09
CA CYS A 12 -38.60 -33.52 -20.49
C CYS A 12 -39.22 -33.07 -19.17
N CYS A 13 -40.55 -33.02 -19.20
CA CYS A 13 -41.46 -32.98 -18.08
C CYS A 13 -41.62 -34.38 -17.47
N GLY A 14 -41.90 -34.45 -16.16
CA GLY A 14 -42.38 -35.68 -15.48
C GLY A 14 -42.69 -35.42 -14.02
N LEU A 15 -43.86 -35.03 -13.74
CA LEU A 15 -45.03 -35.67 -13.06
C LEU A 15 -44.88 -36.01 -11.57
N ALA A 16 -45.75 -35.40 -10.84
CA ALA A 16 -46.09 -35.55 -9.43
C ALA A 16 -46.68 -36.93 -9.09
N ILE A 17 -46.44 -37.41 -7.86
CA ILE A 17 -47.31 -38.39 -7.23
C ILE A 17 -47.63 -37.92 -5.80
N SER A 18 -48.90 -37.73 -5.61
CA SER A 18 -49.61 -37.44 -4.34
C SER A 18 -49.78 -38.75 -3.54
N GLY A 19 -49.52 -38.67 -2.22
CA GLY A 19 -49.80 -39.78 -1.32
C GLY A 19 -50.32 -39.24 0.01
N CYS A 20 -51.63 -39.20 0.17
CA CYS A 20 -52.31 -38.98 1.47
C CYS A 20 -52.21 -40.26 2.32
N ASN A 21 -51.93 -40.10 3.63
CA ASN A 21 -52.44 -41.03 4.61
C ASN A 21 -52.76 -40.32 5.94
N LYS A 22 -53.85 -40.77 6.53
CA LYS A 22 -54.64 -40.19 7.65
C LYS A 22 -54.05 -40.48 9.03
N ALA A 23 -54.17 -39.50 9.86
CA ALA A 23 -54.56 -39.42 11.28
C ALA A 23 -54.23 -40.57 12.25
N SER A 24 -53.58 -40.18 13.35
CA SER A 24 -53.98 -40.61 14.71
C SER A 24 -53.63 -39.51 15.71
N LYS A 25 -54.64 -39.10 16.50
CA LYS A 25 -54.55 -38.18 17.65
C LYS A 25 -53.88 -38.91 18.82
N ASN A 26 -52.92 -38.29 19.47
CA ASN A 26 -52.73 -38.45 20.91
C ASN A 26 -52.19 -37.14 21.47
N ASP A 27 -52.95 -36.56 22.34
CA ASP A 27 -52.63 -35.37 23.11
C ASP A 27 -51.52 -35.68 24.12
N ALA A 28 -50.43 -34.96 24.06
CA ALA A 28 -49.53 -34.78 25.18
C ALA A 28 -49.07 -33.30 25.19
N LYS A 29 -49.62 -32.60 26.16
CA LYS A 29 -49.30 -31.21 26.51
C LYS A 29 -47.86 -31.17 27.01
N ALA A 30 -46.93 -30.66 26.19
CA ALA A 30 -45.59 -30.27 26.63
C ALA A 30 -45.57 -28.75 26.78
N GLU A 31 -45.42 -28.31 28.02
CA GLU A 31 -45.26 -26.93 28.46
C GLU A 31 -43.88 -26.44 27.94
N VAL A 32 -43.86 -25.56 26.95
CA VAL A 32 -42.64 -24.95 26.41
C VAL A 32 -42.28 -23.78 27.32
N ALA A 33 -41.32 -23.99 28.17
CA ALA A 33 -40.70 -22.92 28.94
C ALA A 33 -40.00 -21.92 27.97
N ASN A 34 -40.62 -20.76 27.84
CA ASN A 34 -40.12 -19.63 27.07
C ASN A 34 -38.96 -18.97 27.84
N THR A 35 -37.74 -19.44 27.63
CA THR A 35 -36.56 -18.74 28.12
C THR A 35 -36.23 -17.59 27.15
N PRO A 36 -36.22 -16.33 27.57
CA PRO A 36 -35.85 -15.24 26.67
C PRO A 36 -34.38 -15.37 26.35
N VAL A 37 -34.06 -15.65 25.08
CA VAL A 37 -32.70 -15.53 24.52
C VAL A 37 -32.34 -14.05 24.50
N VAL A 38 -31.66 -13.60 25.53
CA VAL A 38 -31.01 -12.28 25.54
C VAL A 38 -29.87 -12.35 24.53
N LYS A 39 -30.08 -11.88 23.32
CA LYS A 39 -29.01 -11.53 22.39
C LYS A 39 -28.21 -10.40 23.04
N ARG A 40 -27.11 -10.72 23.68
CA ARG A 40 -26.07 -9.74 23.96
C ARG A 40 -25.41 -9.37 22.63
N ASP A 41 -25.90 -8.29 22.04
CA ASP A 41 -25.11 -7.55 21.08
C ASP A 41 -23.90 -6.99 21.84
N THR A 42 -22.80 -7.73 21.84
CA THR A 42 -21.51 -7.19 22.24
C THR A 42 -21.11 -6.17 21.18
N LEU A 43 -21.45 -4.90 21.44
CA LEU A 43 -20.85 -3.77 20.73
C LEU A 43 -19.33 -3.88 20.95
N VAL A 44 -18.62 -4.45 19.99
CA VAL A 44 -17.17 -4.39 19.96
C VAL A 44 -16.82 -2.92 19.80
N ALA A 45 -16.34 -2.30 20.86
CA ALA A 45 -15.88 -0.91 20.82
C ALA A 45 -14.85 -0.75 19.69
N ALA A 46 -14.99 0.32 18.90
CA ALA A 46 -14.02 0.62 17.86
C ALA A 46 -12.62 0.71 18.49
N PRO A 47 -11.58 0.16 17.86
CA PRO A 47 -10.25 0.17 18.43
C PRO A 47 -9.78 1.61 18.67
N THR A 48 -9.26 1.88 19.85
CA THR A 48 -8.75 3.20 20.23
C THR A 48 -7.48 3.51 19.40
N LYS A 49 -7.44 4.69 18.80
CA LYS A 49 -6.28 5.16 18.04
C LYS A 49 -5.21 5.70 18.99
N ASN A 50 -3.96 5.42 18.67
CA ASN A 50 -2.82 6.02 19.36
C ASN A 50 -2.76 7.55 19.15
N THR A 51 -2.32 8.26 20.19
CA THR A 51 -2.03 9.71 20.09
C THR A 51 -0.75 9.95 19.28
N PRO A 52 -0.48 11.20 18.84
CA PRO A 52 0.78 11.57 18.21
C PRO A 52 2.02 11.16 19.01
N GLU A 53 2.01 11.37 20.32
CA GLU A 53 3.11 11.01 21.22
C GLU A 53 3.32 9.49 21.27
N GLN A 54 2.23 8.73 21.33
CA GLN A 54 2.29 7.27 21.32
C GLN A 54 2.84 6.74 19.98
N ILE A 55 2.48 7.38 18.86
CA ILE A 55 2.99 7.04 17.53
C ILE A 55 4.49 7.32 17.44
N LEU A 56 4.95 8.47 17.95
CA LEU A 56 6.37 8.85 17.95
C LEU A 56 7.23 8.00 18.89
N ALA A 57 6.63 7.46 19.95
CA ALA A 57 7.33 6.60 20.90
C ALA A 57 7.55 5.16 20.37
N LYS A 58 6.88 4.77 19.27
CA LYS A 58 7.04 3.43 18.70
C LYS A 58 8.40 3.25 18.03
N PRO A 59 8.98 2.04 18.09
CA PRO A 59 10.12 1.66 17.26
C PRO A 59 9.83 1.97 15.78
N GLU A 60 10.77 2.62 15.11
CA GLU A 60 10.65 2.90 13.69
C GLU A 60 10.90 1.64 12.86
N VAL A 61 10.15 1.50 11.78
CA VAL A 61 10.38 0.46 10.77
C VAL A 61 11.35 1.01 9.73
N PRO A 62 12.40 0.28 9.33
CA PRO A 62 13.27 0.69 8.24
C PRO A 62 12.51 0.85 6.93
N ILE A 63 12.62 2.04 6.31
CA ILE A 63 11.99 2.35 5.04
C ILE A 63 13.05 2.83 4.06
N LEU A 64 13.27 2.02 3.02
CA LEU A 64 14.24 2.29 1.97
C LEU A 64 13.59 3.09 0.84
N CYS A 65 14.28 4.13 0.36
CA CYS A 65 13.83 4.97 -0.75
C CYS A 65 14.82 4.84 -1.91
N TYR A 66 14.39 4.20 -2.99
CA TYR A 66 15.10 4.10 -4.26
C TYR A 66 14.53 5.09 -5.27
N HIS A 67 15.39 5.57 -6.18
CA HIS A 67 14.99 6.48 -7.28
C HIS A 67 15.34 5.85 -8.63
N ARG A 68 16.61 5.72 -8.97
CA ARG A 68 17.07 5.20 -10.24
C ARG A 68 17.68 3.81 -10.10
N ILE A 69 17.32 2.91 -11.02
CA ILE A 69 17.91 1.57 -11.12
C ILE A 69 18.38 1.38 -12.58
N THR A 70 19.63 1.76 -12.86
CA THR A 70 20.16 1.75 -14.23
C THR A 70 21.66 1.54 -14.25
N GLU A 71 22.17 0.98 -15.36
CA GLU A 71 23.59 0.83 -15.57
C GLU A 71 24.27 2.15 -15.93
N GLY A 72 25.55 2.26 -15.59
CA GLY A 72 26.46 3.29 -16.12
C GLY A 72 26.11 4.73 -15.76
N HIS A 73 25.25 4.95 -14.76
CA HIS A 73 24.90 6.29 -14.32
C HIS A 73 25.52 6.59 -12.96
N GLU A 74 26.39 7.58 -12.94
CA GLU A 74 26.97 8.12 -11.72
C GLU A 74 26.04 9.19 -11.15
N GLY A 75 25.46 8.92 -9.99
CA GLY A 75 24.58 9.88 -9.32
C GLY A 75 24.18 9.40 -7.93
N THR A 76 23.97 10.36 -7.03
CA THR A 76 23.66 10.10 -5.62
C THR A 76 22.45 9.20 -5.41
N TYR A 77 21.50 9.22 -6.33
CA TYR A 77 20.21 8.51 -6.22
C TYR A 77 20.09 7.32 -7.17
N THR A 78 21.21 6.83 -7.67
CA THR A 78 21.26 5.69 -8.61
C THR A 78 21.85 4.47 -7.93
N VAL A 79 21.28 3.31 -8.22
CA VAL A 79 21.88 2.00 -7.96
C VAL A 79 21.85 1.19 -9.24
N THR A 80 22.85 0.30 -9.43
CA THR A 80 22.82 -0.62 -10.57
C THR A 80 21.78 -1.72 -10.37
N PRO A 81 21.24 -2.34 -11.43
CA PRO A 81 20.37 -3.52 -11.30
C PRO A 81 21.02 -4.65 -10.51
N ALA A 82 22.32 -4.86 -10.65
CA ALA A 82 23.07 -5.86 -9.92
C ALA A 82 23.11 -5.55 -8.41
N THR A 83 23.42 -4.30 -8.04
CA THR A 83 23.40 -3.85 -6.64
C THR A 83 22.01 -3.94 -6.05
N PHE A 84 20.97 -3.52 -6.79
CA PHE A 84 19.59 -3.65 -6.32
C PHE A 84 19.23 -5.12 -6.05
N ALA A 85 19.55 -6.03 -6.95
CA ALA A 85 19.32 -7.46 -6.77
C ALA A 85 20.07 -8.03 -5.55
N ALA A 86 21.33 -7.59 -5.34
CA ALA A 86 22.12 -7.97 -4.17
C ALA A 86 21.52 -7.43 -2.85
N HIS A 87 20.99 -6.21 -2.86
CA HIS A 87 20.25 -5.65 -1.72
C HIS A 87 19.00 -6.50 -1.38
N MET A 88 18.20 -6.88 -2.38
CA MET A 88 17.01 -7.72 -2.16
C MET A 88 17.40 -9.09 -1.61
N LYS A 89 18.48 -9.67 -2.17
CA LYS A 89 18.98 -10.98 -1.72
C LYS A 89 19.43 -10.95 -0.26
N ILE A 90 20.25 -9.99 0.15
CA ILE A 90 20.74 -9.94 1.53
C ILE A 90 19.62 -9.68 2.54
N LEU A 91 18.60 -8.89 2.18
CA LEU A 91 17.43 -8.68 3.00
C LEU A 91 16.65 -9.99 3.21
N ALA A 92 16.44 -10.75 2.13
CA ALA A 92 15.77 -12.05 2.20
C ALA A 92 16.58 -13.07 3.02
N ASP A 93 17.87 -13.21 2.75
CA ASP A 93 18.78 -14.12 3.46
C ASP A 93 18.89 -13.77 4.95
N SER A 94 18.73 -12.49 5.29
CA SER A 94 18.74 -12.00 6.69
C SER A 94 17.38 -12.12 7.39
N GLY A 95 16.36 -12.68 6.73
CA GLY A 95 15.02 -12.89 7.28
C GLY A 95 14.18 -11.63 7.43
N TYR A 96 14.42 -10.60 6.61
CA TYR A 96 13.56 -9.42 6.57
C TYR A 96 12.26 -9.70 5.83
N HIS A 97 11.16 -9.07 6.27
CA HIS A 97 9.84 -9.18 5.67
C HIS A 97 9.34 -7.81 5.23
N SER A 98 9.02 -7.68 3.94
CA SER A 98 8.45 -6.43 3.44
C SER A 98 7.03 -6.24 3.96
N ILE A 99 6.71 -5.03 4.42
CA ILE A 99 5.37 -4.65 4.86
C ILE A 99 4.74 -3.60 3.95
N SER A 100 3.42 -3.59 3.89
CA SER A 100 2.66 -2.53 3.22
C SER A 100 2.51 -1.29 4.10
N PRO A 101 2.20 -0.12 3.52
CA PRO A 101 1.85 1.06 4.29
C PRO A 101 0.59 0.89 5.16
N ASP A 102 -0.37 0.03 4.76
CA ASP A 102 -1.52 -0.32 5.61
C ASP A 102 -1.08 -1.05 6.89
N GLN A 103 -0.15 -2.01 6.77
CA GLN A 103 0.40 -2.69 7.94
C GLN A 103 1.16 -1.72 8.85
N LEU A 104 1.92 -0.79 8.28
CA LEU A 104 2.58 0.26 9.04
C LEU A 104 1.57 1.18 9.74
N TYR A 105 0.51 1.61 9.04
CA TYR A 105 -0.56 2.40 9.62
C TYR A 105 -1.23 1.70 10.80
N ASP A 106 -1.59 0.45 10.62
CA ASP A 106 -2.21 -0.39 11.65
C ASP A 106 -1.30 -0.58 12.88
N TYR A 107 0.00 -0.76 12.65
CA TYR A 107 0.99 -0.81 13.73
C TYR A 107 1.08 0.53 14.48
N LEU A 108 1.19 1.64 13.77
CA LEU A 108 1.35 2.96 14.37
C LEU A 108 0.09 3.42 15.10
N VAL A 109 -1.08 3.17 14.51
CA VAL A 109 -2.36 3.73 14.99
C VAL A 109 -3.08 2.79 15.95
N TYR A 110 -3.08 1.48 15.68
CA TYR A 110 -3.89 0.49 16.39
C TYR A 110 -3.11 -0.57 17.16
N ASN A 111 -1.80 -0.43 17.27
CA ASN A 111 -0.91 -1.37 17.94
C ASN A 111 -0.94 -2.80 17.36
N LYS A 112 -1.27 -2.97 16.08
CA LYS A 112 -1.20 -4.28 15.45
C LYS A 112 0.24 -4.74 15.31
N ASN A 113 0.46 -6.04 15.45
CA ASN A 113 1.79 -6.63 15.32
C ASN A 113 2.27 -6.58 13.86
N LEU A 114 3.57 -6.40 13.68
CA LEU A 114 4.28 -6.57 12.42
C LEU A 114 4.98 -7.95 12.40
N PRO A 115 5.33 -8.48 11.23
CA PRO A 115 6.19 -9.65 11.13
C PRO A 115 7.56 -9.38 11.79
N GLU A 116 8.35 -10.43 11.99
CA GLU A 116 9.73 -10.27 12.44
C GLU A 116 10.56 -9.51 11.39
N LYS A 117 11.52 -8.70 11.85
CA LYS A 117 12.37 -7.86 10.98
C LYS A 117 11.59 -7.16 9.85
N PRO A 118 10.57 -6.34 10.19
CA PRO A 118 9.77 -5.66 9.18
C PRO A 118 10.60 -4.56 8.51
N PHE A 119 10.40 -4.37 7.22
CA PHE A 119 10.93 -3.23 6.47
C PHE A 119 9.99 -2.84 5.33
N MET A 120 10.19 -1.65 4.75
CA MET A 120 9.45 -1.19 3.58
C MET A 120 10.40 -0.75 2.48
N ILE A 121 10.03 -1.01 1.23
CA ILE A 121 10.77 -0.57 0.04
C ILE A 121 9.89 0.43 -0.69
N THR A 122 10.43 1.61 -0.97
CA THR A 122 9.71 2.66 -1.69
C THR A 122 10.50 3.15 -2.90
N PHE A 123 9.79 3.61 -3.93
CA PHE A 123 10.33 4.11 -5.17
C PHE A 123 9.69 5.44 -5.52
N ASP A 124 10.50 6.48 -5.75
CA ASP A 124 10.03 7.80 -6.14
C ASP A 124 10.24 8.03 -7.66
N ASP A 125 9.63 9.08 -8.23
CA ASP A 125 9.84 9.58 -9.59
C ASP A 125 9.27 8.77 -10.77
N SER A 126 8.47 7.74 -10.54
CA SER A 126 7.71 7.02 -11.61
C SER A 126 8.56 6.42 -12.75
N ARG A 127 9.82 6.08 -12.52
CA ARG A 127 10.73 5.60 -13.56
C ARG A 127 10.29 4.24 -14.13
N VAL A 128 10.52 4.02 -15.43
CA VAL A 128 10.16 2.77 -16.11
C VAL A 128 10.85 1.56 -15.50
N GLU A 129 12.11 1.71 -15.08
CA GLU A 129 12.87 0.67 -14.41
C GLU A 129 12.25 0.16 -13.11
N HIS A 130 11.32 0.92 -12.50
CA HIS A 130 10.60 0.46 -11.32
C HIS A 130 9.66 -0.71 -11.64
N SER A 131 9.00 -0.69 -12.80
CA SER A 131 8.14 -1.79 -13.25
C SER A 131 8.91 -2.90 -13.96
N GLU A 132 9.98 -2.56 -14.69
CA GLU A 132 10.70 -3.52 -15.54
C GLU A 132 11.82 -4.26 -14.79
N ILE A 133 12.41 -3.65 -13.77
CA ILE A 133 13.55 -4.20 -13.03
C ILE A 133 13.21 -4.39 -11.56
N ALA A 134 12.73 -3.35 -10.86
CA ALA A 134 12.57 -3.39 -9.42
C ALA A 134 11.48 -4.38 -8.99
N ALA A 135 10.26 -4.24 -9.52
CA ALA A 135 9.13 -5.08 -9.14
C ALA A 135 9.42 -6.57 -9.36
N PRO A 136 9.83 -7.05 -10.55
CA PRO A 136 10.11 -8.46 -10.76
C PRO A 136 11.30 -8.98 -9.94
N THR A 137 12.28 -8.12 -9.60
CA THR A 137 13.39 -8.51 -8.72
C THR A 137 12.93 -8.73 -7.28
N MET A 138 12.12 -7.83 -6.73
CA MET A 138 11.53 -7.98 -5.39
C MET A 138 10.60 -9.17 -5.28
N GLU A 139 9.77 -9.40 -6.30
CA GLU A 139 8.79 -10.48 -6.36
C GLU A 139 9.44 -11.87 -6.22
N LYS A 140 10.67 -12.05 -6.71
CA LYS A 140 11.45 -13.31 -6.55
C LYS A 140 11.65 -13.70 -5.09
N TYR A 141 11.67 -12.72 -4.19
CA TYR A 141 11.83 -12.91 -2.74
C TYR A 141 10.52 -12.77 -1.97
N GLY A 142 9.38 -12.68 -2.66
CA GLY A 142 8.08 -12.44 -2.03
C GLY A 142 7.87 -11.02 -1.51
N PHE A 143 8.78 -10.10 -1.81
CA PHE A 143 8.67 -8.71 -1.36
C PHE A 143 7.69 -7.91 -2.21
N ARG A 144 7.07 -6.91 -1.58
CA ARG A 144 6.23 -5.90 -2.21
C ARG A 144 6.73 -4.50 -1.87
N GLY A 145 6.66 -3.60 -2.84
CA GLY A 145 7.11 -2.21 -2.68
C GLY A 145 5.99 -1.20 -2.80
N VAL A 146 6.32 0.04 -2.54
CA VAL A 146 5.46 1.22 -2.68
C VAL A 146 6.03 2.10 -3.78
N PHE A 147 5.21 2.44 -4.77
CA PHE A 147 5.62 3.26 -5.92
C PHE A 147 4.91 4.60 -5.87
N PHE A 148 5.66 5.67 -5.64
CA PHE A 148 5.15 7.04 -5.56
C PHE A 148 5.22 7.71 -6.94
N ILE A 149 4.05 8.06 -7.46
CA ILE A 149 3.83 8.42 -8.85
C ILE A 149 3.67 9.93 -9.03
N MET A 150 4.51 10.51 -9.89
CA MET A 150 4.30 11.83 -10.46
C MET A 150 3.38 11.71 -11.67
N THR A 151 2.20 12.28 -11.62
CA THR A 151 1.19 11.99 -12.65
C THR A 151 1.43 12.70 -13.99
N ILE A 152 2.26 13.73 -14.03
CA ILE A 152 2.70 14.39 -15.26
C ILE A 152 3.53 13.45 -16.16
N THR A 153 4.11 12.39 -15.61
CA THR A 153 5.05 11.50 -16.31
C THR A 153 4.41 10.38 -17.10
N TYR A 154 3.11 10.14 -16.93
CA TYR A 154 2.40 9.03 -17.57
C TYR A 154 2.71 8.92 -19.07
N ASN A 155 3.08 7.70 -19.49
CA ASN A 155 3.36 7.34 -20.88
C ASN A 155 4.48 8.16 -21.56
N LYS A 156 5.29 8.89 -20.78
CA LYS A 156 6.47 9.59 -21.31
C LYS A 156 7.65 8.65 -21.41
N LYS A 157 8.57 8.96 -22.32
CA LYS A 157 9.84 8.20 -22.46
C LYS A 157 10.57 8.10 -21.12
N ASN A 158 11.05 6.91 -20.76
CA ASN A 158 11.75 6.58 -19.51
C ASN A 158 10.88 6.63 -18.23
N TYR A 159 9.57 6.73 -18.38
CA TYR A 159 8.63 6.67 -17.27
C TYR A 159 7.60 5.56 -17.49
N MET A 160 6.98 5.10 -16.40
CA MET A 160 5.96 4.06 -16.46
C MET A 160 4.74 4.51 -17.28
N THR A 161 4.17 3.56 -18.01
CA THR A 161 2.85 3.71 -18.61
C THR A 161 1.76 3.52 -17.57
N THR A 162 0.55 4.00 -17.88
CA THR A 162 -0.63 3.75 -17.05
C THR A 162 -0.91 2.27 -16.84
N ASP A 163 -0.66 1.44 -17.86
CA ASP A 163 -0.83 -0.02 -17.77
C ASP A 163 0.21 -0.67 -16.83
N GLN A 164 1.47 -0.22 -16.88
CA GLN A 164 2.50 -0.67 -15.95
C GLN A 164 2.14 -0.31 -14.49
N ILE A 165 1.64 0.91 -14.25
CA ILE A 165 1.18 1.34 -12.93
C ILE A 165 -0.01 0.50 -12.44
N ALA A 166 -0.99 0.26 -13.30
CA ALA A 166 -2.13 -0.62 -12.98
C ALA A 166 -1.68 -2.05 -12.69
N GLN A 167 -0.69 -2.56 -13.44
CA GLN A 167 -0.15 -3.90 -13.21
C GLN A 167 0.58 -4.03 -11.87
N LEU A 168 1.36 -3.02 -11.45
CA LEU A 168 1.97 -3.00 -10.12
C LEU A 168 0.90 -3.14 -9.01
N ALA A 169 -0.21 -2.41 -9.13
CA ALA A 169 -1.31 -2.49 -8.18
C ALA A 169 -2.00 -3.87 -8.17
N LYS A 170 -2.14 -4.53 -9.33
CA LYS A 170 -2.67 -5.91 -9.45
C LYS A 170 -1.73 -6.94 -8.84
N ASN A 171 -0.42 -6.75 -8.96
CA ASN A 171 0.60 -7.64 -8.41
C ASN A 171 0.74 -7.50 -6.88
N GLY A 172 -0.08 -6.66 -6.23
CA GLY A 172 -0.06 -6.48 -4.77
C GLY A 172 0.96 -5.47 -4.26
N HIS A 173 1.59 -4.70 -5.15
CA HIS A 173 2.34 -3.51 -4.75
C HIS A 173 1.40 -2.36 -4.39
N THR A 174 1.88 -1.44 -3.56
CA THR A 174 1.15 -0.20 -3.26
C THR A 174 1.55 0.89 -4.24
N VAL A 175 0.56 1.58 -4.76
CA VAL A 175 0.74 2.80 -5.56
C VAL A 175 0.37 3.99 -4.70
N GLY A 176 1.30 4.90 -4.52
CA GLY A 176 1.14 6.16 -3.81
C GLY A 176 1.36 7.37 -4.73
N MET A 177 1.28 8.54 -4.18
CA MET A 177 1.37 9.80 -4.92
C MET A 177 2.66 10.57 -4.62
N HIS A 178 3.23 11.24 -5.65
CA HIS A 178 4.43 12.08 -5.57
C HIS A 178 4.23 13.45 -6.24
N SER A 179 3.11 14.10 -5.97
CA SER A 179 2.58 15.30 -6.63
C SER A 179 2.24 15.11 -8.13
N TRP A 180 1.80 16.18 -8.78
CA TRP A 180 1.62 16.20 -10.22
C TRP A 180 2.96 16.24 -10.96
N ASP A 181 3.85 17.22 -10.65
CA ASP A 181 5.05 17.52 -11.41
C ASP A 181 6.33 17.63 -10.57
N HIS A 182 6.33 17.07 -9.34
CA HIS A 182 7.41 17.15 -8.36
C HIS A 182 7.55 18.51 -7.67
N THR A 183 6.54 19.38 -7.72
CA THR A 183 6.54 20.62 -6.96
C THR A 183 6.45 20.33 -5.46
N MET A 184 7.35 20.91 -4.67
CA MET A 184 7.37 20.75 -3.21
C MET A 184 6.15 21.39 -2.56
N VAL A 185 5.54 20.70 -1.58
CA VAL A 185 4.39 21.20 -0.80
C VAL A 185 4.64 22.59 -0.18
N THR A 186 5.87 22.86 0.23
CA THR A 186 6.27 24.16 0.77
C THR A 186 6.14 25.34 -0.19
N LYS A 187 5.86 25.07 -1.46
CA LYS A 187 5.63 26.08 -2.50
C LYS A 187 4.16 26.29 -2.84
N TYR A 188 3.26 25.46 -2.31
CA TYR A 188 1.82 25.62 -2.56
C TYR A 188 1.31 26.86 -1.82
N LYS A 189 0.52 27.68 -2.51
CA LYS A 189 0.09 28.99 -2.02
C LYS A 189 -1.39 29.02 -1.65
N ASP A 190 -2.20 28.29 -2.41
CA ASP A 190 -3.65 28.36 -2.32
C ASP A 190 -4.33 27.04 -2.75
N SER A 191 -5.65 27.03 -2.75
CA SER A 191 -6.45 25.89 -3.15
C SER A 191 -6.25 25.46 -4.62
N ILE A 192 -5.77 26.34 -5.49
CA ILE A 192 -5.52 26.05 -6.91
C ILE A 192 -4.31 25.14 -7.01
N ASP A 193 -3.23 25.44 -6.24
CA ASP A 193 -2.05 24.58 -6.19
C ASP A 193 -2.41 23.19 -5.62
N TRP A 194 -3.17 23.13 -4.53
CA TRP A 194 -3.65 21.87 -3.96
C TRP A 194 -4.50 21.07 -4.93
N GLN A 195 -5.40 21.74 -5.65
CA GLN A 195 -6.22 21.08 -6.67
C GLN A 195 -5.36 20.50 -7.80
N LYS A 196 -4.36 21.26 -8.27
CA LYS A 196 -3.47 20.87 -9.35
C LYS A 196 -2.50 19.77 -8.97
N GLU A 197 -1.86 19.89 -7.80
CA GLU A 197 -0.74 19.04 -7.41
C GLU A 197 -1.20 17.77 -6.66
N VAL A 198 -2.38 17.80 -6.02
CA VAL A 198 -2.85 16.72 -5.15
C VAL A 198 -4.20 16.16 -5.61
N VAL A 199 -5.26 16.97 -5.59
CA VAL A 199 -6.64 16.46 -5.69
C VAL A 199 -6.95 15.86 -7.07
N ALA A 200 -6.71 16.61 -8.13
CA ALA A 200 -6.98 16.15 -9.50
C ALA A 200 -6.05 14.97 -9.91
N PRO A 201 -4.73 15.02 -9.65
CA PRO A 201 -3.85 13.91 -9.92
C PRO A 201 -4.18 12.64 -9.12
N LYS A 202 -4.57 12.77 -7.84
CA LYS A 202 -5.01 11.65 -6.99
C LYS A 202 -6.20 10.92 -7.61
N ALA A 203 -7.26 11.66 -7.96
CA ALA A 203 -8.45 11.09 -8.58
C ALA A 203 -8.14 10.36 -9.90
N LYS A 204 -7.24 10.93 -10.72
CA LYS A 204 -6.79 10.29 -11.96
C LYS A 204 -6.02 9.00 -11.70
N LEU A 205 -5.11 9.00 -10.71
CA LEU A 205 -4.35 7.82 -10.35
C LEU A 205 -5.25 6.70 -9.79
N GLU A 206 -6.24 7.06 -8.98
CA GLU A 206 -7.27 6.13 -8.46
C GLU A 206 -8.08 5.48 -9.59
N THR A 207 -8.40 6.24 -10.63
CA THR A 207 -9.07 5.69 -11.84
C THR A 207 -8.18 4.65 -12.54
N ILE A 208 -6.87 4.90 -12.64
CA ILE A 208 -5.92 3.98 -13.29
C ILE A 208 -5.79 2.67 -12.52
N ILE A 209 -5.67 2.73 -11.18
CA ILE A 209 -5.42 1.54 -10.36
C ILE A 209 -6.69 0.86 -9.82
N GLY A 210 -7.87 1.51 -9.97
CA GLY A 210 -9.16 0.98 -9.53
C GLY A 210 -9.35 0.89 -8.02
N LYS A 211 -8.57 1.65 -7.22
CA LYS A 211 -8.66 1.68 -5.75
C LYS A 211 -8.15 3.01 -5.18
N PRO A 212 -8.47 3.34 -3.90
CA PRO A 212 -7.98 4.56 -3.26
C PRO A 212 -6.46 4.66 -3.24
N VAL A 213 -5.94 5.88 -3.42
CA VAL A 213 -4.55 6.26 -3.23
C VAL A 213 -4.43 6.95 -1.88
N GLU A 214 -3.85 6.29 -0.90
CA GLU A 214 -3.88 6.70 0.50
C GLU A 214 -2.51 7.07 1.08
N TYR A 215 -1.47 7.11 0.21
CA TYR A 215 -0.08 7.31 0.61
C TYR A 215 0.60 8.35 -0.27
N TRP A 216 1.42 9.19 0.38
CA TRP A 216 2.14 10.30 -0.25
C TRP A 216 3.63 10.21 0.06
N ALA A 217 4.49 10.56 -0.91
CA ALA A 217 5.87 10.92 -0.65
C ALA A 217 6.10 12.37 -1.02
N TYR A 218 6.74 13.11 -0.13
CA TYR A 218 7.03 14.52 -0.39
C TYR A 218 8.11 14.67 -1.45
N PRO A 219 7.88 15.47 -2.52
CA PRO A 219 8.93 15.87 -3.43
C PRO A 219 10.14 16.44 -2.69
N ASN A 220 11.34 15.93 -3.02
CA ASN A 220 12.61 16.20 -2.32
C ASN A 220 12.62 15.83 -0.82
N GLY A 221 11.61 15.12 -0.32
CA GLY A 221 11.47 14.76 1.09
C GLY A 221 11.23 15.94 2.04
N VAL A 222 10.87 17.12 1.50
CA VAL A 222 10.74 18.39 2.25
C VAL A 222 9.27 18.68 2.53
N TYR A 223 8.98 19.03 3.79
CA TYR A 223 7.64 19.41 4.24
C TYR A 223 7.68 20.69 5.09
N ASN A 224 6.51 21.28 5.32
CA ASN A 224 6.22 22.21 6.40
C ASN A 224 4.98 21.72 7.16
N HIS A 225 4.74 22.28 8.35
CA HIS A 225 3.65 21.85 9.23
C HIS A 225 2.28 22.00 8.56
N GLU A 226 2.03 23.14 7.91
CA GLU A 226 0.78 23.46 7.25
C GLU A 226 0.50 22.47 6.10
N GLY A 227 1.53 22.13 5.32
CA GLY A 227 1.43 21.13 4.26
C GLY A 227 1.16 19.73 4.79
N ALA A 228 1.76 19.37 5.93
CA ALA A 228 1.50 18.08 6.58
C ALA A 228 0.05 18.02 7.11
N GLU A 229 -0.44 19.08 7.71
CA GLU A 229 -1.82 19.18 8.17
C GLU A 229 -2.81 19.06 7.00
N GLU A 230 -2.58 19.78 5.91
CA GLU A 230 -3.45 19.70 4.72
C GLU A 230 -3.43 18.31 4.09
N LEU A 231 -2.24 17.67 3.93
CA LEU A 231 -2.13 16.32 3.38
C LEU A 231 -2.84 15.26 4.23
N SER A 232 -2.96 15.47 5.54
CA SER A 232 -3.68 14.56 6.45
C SER A 232 -5.15 14.37 6.08
N LYS A 233 -5.74 15.31 5.33
CA LYS A 233 -7.11 15.23 4.81
C LYS A 233 -7.26 14.27 3.64
N TYR A 234 -6.16 13.95 2.96
CA TYR A 234 -6.14 13.16 1.72
C TYR A 234 -5.45 11.82 1.86
N PHE A 235 -4.45 11.71 2.77
CA PHE A 235 -3.59 10.54 2.89
C PHE A 235 -3.47 10.04 4.33
N LYS A 236 -3.43 8.73 4.51
CA LYS A 236 -3.21 8.07 5.80
C LYS A 236 -1.80 8.27 6.32
N ILE A 237 -0.81 8.16 5.43
CA ILE A 237 0.61 8.30 5.74
C ILE A 237 1.28 9.11 4.62
N SER A 238 2.17 10.04 5.04
CA SER A 238 3.08 10.73 4.14
C SER A 238 4.54 10.53 4.58
N PHE A 239 5.43 10.41 3.59
CA PHE A 239 6.83 10.00 3.79
C PHE A 239 7.79 11.11 3.43
N ILE A 240 8.72 11.40 4.36
CA ILE A 240 9.79 12.39 4.23
C ILE A 240 11.16 11.70 4.07
N LEU A 241 12.21 12.50 3.84
CA LEU A 241 13.61 12.05 3.82
C LEU A 241 14.43 12.61 5.00
N SER A 242 13.83 13.45 5.83
CA SER A 242 14.43 13.97 7.07
C SER A 242 14.22 12.99 8.23
N SER A 243 15.16 12.91 9.15
CA SER A 243 14.99 12.21 10.42
C SER A 243 14.11 12.96 11.42
N LYS A 244 13.88 14.29 11.19
CA LYS A 244 13.06 15.11 12.08
C LYS A 244 11.59 15.01 11.66
N ARG A 245 10.82 14.25 12.43
CA ARG A 245 9.37 14.09 12.27
C ARG A 245 8.60 15.24 12.93
N ASP A 246 7.42 15.54 12.40
CA ASP A 246 6.49 16.50 13.01
C ASP A 246 5.86 15.90 14.28
N SER A 247 5.80 16.69 15.36
CA SER A 247 5.27 16.21 16.65
C SER A 247 3.74 16.16 16.71
N ILE A 248 3.06 16.94 15.87
CA ILE A 248 1.59 17.00 15.81
C ILE A 248 1.06 16.07 14.72
N GLN A 249 1.78 16.01 13.58
CA GLN A 249 1.40 15.20 12.41
C GLN A 249 2.40 14.06 12.13
N PRO A 250 2.64 13.14 13.08
CA PRO A 250 3.68 12.11 12.93
C PRO A 250 3.40 11.11 11.82
N LEU A 251 2.15 10.86 11.45
CA LEU A 251 1.77 10.03 10.31
C LEU A 251 2.07 10.70 8.97
N GLN A 252 2.10 12.04 8.95
CA GLN A 252 2.40 12.80 7.73
C GLN A 252 3.89 13.09 7.56
N THR A 253 4.75 12.53 8.42
CA THR A 253 6.19 12.76 8.39
C THR A 253 6.98 11.50 8.73
N VAL A 254 6.58 10.38 8.17
CA VAL A 254 7.26 9.09 8.38
C VAL A 254 8.60 9.11 7.65
N HIS A 255 9.68 8.82 8.40
CA HIS A 255 11.05 8.89 7.92
C HIS A 255 11.41 7.74 6.97
N ARG A 256 12.17 8.08 5.91
CA ARG A 256 12.79 7.12 4.96
C ARG A 256 14.27 7.43 4.81
N ILE A 257 15.06 6.44 4.42
CA ILE A 257 16.46 6.64 4.03
C ILE A 257 16.62 6.47 2.52
N ILE A 258 17.34 7.42 1.91
CA ILE A 258 17.73 7.30 0.51
C ILE A 258 18.74 6.16 0.38
N THR A 259 18.46 5.23 -0.52
CA THR A 259 19.36 4.13 -0.84
C THR A 259 20.21 4.50 -2.07
N THR A 260 21.50 4.48 -1.89
CA THR A 260 22.51 4.78 -2.91
C THR A 260 23.28 3.54 -3.27
N GLU A 261 24.13 3.62 -4.28
CA GLU A 261 25.07 2.55 -4.64
C GLU A 261 25.96 2.22 -3.44
N CYS A 262 25.82 1.02 -2.92
CA CYS A 262 26.61 0.55 -1.77
C CYS A 262 26.58 -0.98 -1.69
N SER A 263 27.50 -1.57 -0.91
CA SER A 263 27.46 -3.01 -0.68
C SER A 263 26.22 -3.42 0.14
N PRO A 264 25.74 -4.67 -0.01
CA PRO A 264 24.63 -5.19 0.77
C PRO A 264 24.85 -5.10 2.29
N GLU A 265 26.07 -5.34 2.76
CA GLU A 265 26.44 -5.25 4.18
C GLU A 265 26.36 -3.81 4.69
N LYS A 266 26.78 -2.84 3.84
CA LYS A 266 26.64 -1.42 4.17
C LYS A 266 25.18 -1.01 4.26
N LEU A 267 24.30 -1.54 3.40
CA LEU A 267 22.86 -1.32 3.48
C LEU A 267 22.31 -1.78 4.84
N LEU A 268 22.57 -3.03 5.25
CA LEU A 268 22.12 -3.57 6.54
C LEU A 268 22.66 -2.74 7.72
N LYS A 269 23.95 -2.37 7.67
CA LYS A 269 24.55 -1.51 8.69
C LYS A 269 23.86 -0.17 8.79
N THR A 270 23.56 0.46 7.66
CA THR A 270 22.86 1.75 7.61
C THR A 270 21.44 1.64 8.17
N MET A 271 20.69 0.59 7.79
CA MET A 271 19.36 0.34 8.34
C MET A 271 19.39 0.22 9.86
N ASN A 272 20.28 -0.62 10.39
CA ASN A 272 20.39 -0.85 11.84
C ASN A 272 20.80 0.41 12.63
N GLN A 273 21.70 1.24 12.04
CA GLN A 273 22.17 2.46 12.68
C GLN A 273 21.09 3.57 12.66
N THR A 274 20.39 3.72 11.54
CA THR A 274 19.41 4.78 11.36
C THR A 274 18.15 4.51 12.19
N PHE A 275 17.64 3.28 12.16
CA PHE A 275 16.37 2.92 12.81
C PHE A 275 16.55 2.26 14.18
N LYS A 276 17.77 2.22 14.73
CA LYS A 276 18.10 1.67 16.06
C LYS A 276 17.40 0.33 16.32
N MET A 277 17.46 -0.55 15.33
CA MET A 277 16.88 -1.89 15.46
C MET A 277 17.59 -2.64 16.60
N LYS A 278 16.78 -3.19 17.54
CA LYS A 278 17.24 -3.99 18.67
C LYS A 278 17.50 -5.44 18.26
#